data_c0bf6f5ed89e8de459220775179a6251
#
_entry.id   c0bf6f5ed89e8de459220775179a6251
#
_cell.length_a   1.000
_cell.length_b   1.000
_cell.length_c   1.000
_cell.angle_alpha   90.00
_cell.angle_beta   90.00
_cell.angle_gamma   90.00
#
_symmetry.space_group_name_H-M   'P 1'
#
loop_
_entity.id
_entity.type
_entity.pdbx_description
1 polymer ?
#
loop_
_entity_poly.entity_id
_entity_poly.type
_entity_poly.pdbx_seq_one_letter_code
_entity_poly.pdbx_strand_id
1 'polypeptide(L)'
;MTEPAPIDVHKALADDTRYRLYRHLRLSGRPVSIRELASRLSLHPNTLRPHLRRLEDAGLVASETRRGPTVGRPQTVYSAVDVEGREGRDYRLLADILVSLL
;
A
#
# COMPACT_ATOMS: atom_id res chain seq x y z
N MET A 1 16.73 2.49 13.37
CA MET A 1 15.42 2.62 12.75
C MET A 1 14.48 1.59 13.32
N THR A 2 13.33 2.01 13.74
CA THR A 2 12.37 1.13 14.39
C THR A 2 11.35 0.64 13.39
N GLU A 3 10.97 -0.61 13.53
CA GLU A 3 9.88 -1.15 12.76
C GLU A 3 8.55 -0.58 13.28
N PRO A 4 7.53 -0.46 12.41
CA PRO A 4 6.23 0.01 12.86
C PRO A 4 5.69 -0.93 13.94
N ALA A 5 5.12 -0.36 14.97
CA ALA A 5 4.43 -1.14 15.98
C ALA A 5 3.12 -1.71 15.40
N PRO A 6 2.61 -2.82 15.93
CA PRO A 6 1.34 -3.37 15.47
C PRO A 6 0.20 -2.35 15.47
N ILE A 7 0.21 -1.42 16.43
CA ILE A 7 -0.80 -0.37 16.51
C ILE A 7 -0.76 0.55 15.30
N ASP A 8 0.43 0.77 14.72
CA ASP A 8 0.55 1.60 13.52
C ASP A 8 -0.11 0.93 12.33
N VAL A 9 0.01 -0.40 12.23
CA VAL A 9 -0.66 -1.16 11.20
C VAL A 9 -2.18 -1.07 11.36
N HIS A 10 -2.67 -1.22 12.59
CA HIS A 10 -4.09 -1.08 12.89
C HIS A 10 -4.62 0.28 12.45
N LYS A 11 -3.92 1.32 12.82
CA LYS A 11 -4.33 2.69 12.49
C LYS A 11 -4.31 2.93 10.99
N ALA A 12 -3.28 2.42 10.32
CA ALA A 12 -3.18 2.61 8.87
C ALA A 12 -4.31 1.91 8.14
N LEU A 13 -4.73 0.73 8.61
CA LEU A 13 -5.76 -0.05 7.94
C LEU A 13 -7.17 0.23 8.47
N ALA A 14 -7.32 1.12 9.45
CA ALA A 14 -8.63 1.47 9.98
C ALA A 14 -9.44 2.34 9.03
N ASP A 15 -8.77 3.08 8.16
CA ASP A 15 -9.42 3.91 7.16
C ASP A 15 -9.83 3.05 5.96
N ASP A 16 -11.07 3.20 5.52
CA ASP A 16 -11.61 2.39 4.43
C ASP A 16 -10.80 2.54 3.14
N THR A 17 -10.43 3.76 2.79
CA THR A 17 -9.66 4.02 1.57
C THR A 17 -8.27 3.38 1.65
N ARG A 18 -7.59 3.54 2.78
CA ARG A 18 -6.27 2.93 2.96
C ARG A 18 -6.34 1.41 2.93
N TYR A 19 -7.37 0.86 3.53
CA TYR A 19 -7.58 -0.56 3.51
C TYR A 19 -7.80 -1.08 2.09
N ARG A 20 -8.63 -0.41 1.31
CA ARG A 20 -8.89 -0.78 -0.09
C ARG A 20 -7.62 -0.68 -0.94
N LEU A 21 -6.83 0.37 -0.72
CA LEU A 21 -5.54 0.53 -1.40
C LEU A 21 -4.60 -0.64 -1.09
N TYR A 22 -4.45 -0.92 0.17
CA TYR A 22 -3.55 -1.99 0.60
C TYR A 22 -4.00 -3.34 0.05
N ARG A 23 -5.29 -3.62 0.15
CA ARG A 23 -5.86 -4.85 -0.37
C ARG A 23 -5.61 -5.00 -1.86
N HIS A 24 -5.82 -3.93 -2.62
CA HIS A 24 -5.59 -3.97 -4.06
C HIS A 24 -4.11 -4.27 -4.38
N LEU A 25 -3.20 -3.62 -3.67
CA LEU A 25 -1.78 -3.85 -3.88
C LEU A 25 -1.36 -5.27 -3.52
N ARG A 26 -1.88 -5.79 -2.44
CA ARG A 26 -1.59 -7.17 -2.05
C ARG A 26 -2.10 -8.17 -3.10
N LEU A 27 -3.30 -7.98 -3.55
CA LEU A 27 -3.90 -8.88 -4.53
C LEU A 27 -3.25 -8.76 -5.90
N SER A 28 -2.72 -7.59 -6.22
CA SER A 28 -2.03 -7.38 -7.49
C SER A 28 -0.73 -8.18 -7.59
N GLY A 29 -0.01 -8.31 -6.49
CA GLY A 29 1.26 -9.01 -6.47
C GLY A 29 2.33 -8.38 -7.35
N ARG A 30 2.13 -7.13 -7.78
CA ARG A 30 3.05 -6.40 -8.63
C ARG A 30 2.99 -4.92 -8.32
N PRO A 31 4.01 -4.14 -8.71
CA PRO A 31 3.94 -2.69 -8.56
C PRO A 31 2.82 -2.11 -9.42
N VAL A 32 2.12 -1.13 -8.86
CA VAL A 32 0.96 -0.50 -9.49
C VAL A 32 1.16 1.00 -9.45
N SER A 33 0.91 1.69 -10.57
CA SER A 33 1.04 3.15 -10.62
C SER A 33 -0.12 3.82 -9.88
N ILE A 34 0.12 5.06 -9.45
CA ILE A 34 -0.94 5.81 -8.79
C ILE A 34 -2.12 6.06 -9.74
N ARG A 35 -1.85 6.17 -11.03
CA ARG A 35 -2.91 6.35 -12.02
C ARG A 35 -3.81 5.12 -12.08
N GLU A 36 -3.21 3.95 -12.07
CA GLU A 36 -3.99 2.72 -12.06
C GLU A 36 -4.78 2.58 -10.77
N LEU A 37 -4.17 2.88 -9.62
CA LEU A 37 -4.86 2.84 -8.34
C LEU A 37 -6.04 3.80 -8.32
N ALA A 38 -5.84 5.01 -8.80
CA ALA A 38 -6.90 6.02 -8.86
C ALA A 38 -8.06 5.54 -9.71
N SER A 39 -7.76 4.95 -10.85
CA SER A 39 -8.77 4.42 -11.75
C SER A 39 -9.53 3.27 -11.09
N ARG A 40 -8.83 2.34 -10.46
CA ARG A 40 -9.44 1.16 -9.84
C ARG A 40 -10.32 1.51 -8.65
N LEU A 41 -9.92 2.53 -7.88
CA LEU A 41 -10.68 2.93 -6.70
C LEU A 41 -11.66 4.06 -7.00
N SER A 42 -11.67 4.56 -8.22
CA SER A 42 -12.52 5.69 -8.63
C SER A 42 -12.28 6.93 -7.76
N LEU A 43 -11.01 7.22 -7.50
CA LEU A 43 -10.60 8.36 -6.71
C LEU A 43 -9.51 9.13 -7.45
N HIS A 44 -9.42 10.42 -7.15
CA HIS A 44 -8.37 11.25 -7.74
C HIS A 44 -7.00 10.88 -7.15
N PRO A 45 -5.93 10.91 -7.96
CA PRO A 45 -4.59 10.63 -7.43
C PRO A 45 -4.21 11.46 -6.20
N ASN A 46 -4.59 12.73 -6.17
CA ASN A 46 -4.30 13.59 -5.03
C ASN A 46 -4.99 13.13 -3.74
N THR A 47 -6.13 12.47 -3.87
CA THR A 47 -6.82 11.88 -2.72
C THR A 47 -6.05 10.68 -2.19
N LEU A 48 -5.39 9.95 -3.07
CA LEU A 48 -4.67 8.73 -2.69
C LEU A 48 -3.30 9.00 -2.09
N ARG A 49 -2.63 10.10 -2.46
CA ARG A 49 -1.26 10.37 -2.02
C ARG A 49 -1.10 10.35 -0.50
N PRO A 50 -1.93 11.07 0.28
CA PRO A 50 -1.78 11.00 1.73
C PRO A 50 -2.01 9.60 2.30
N HIS A 51 -2.94 8.86 1.71
CA HIS A 51 -3.20 7.50 2.17
C HIS A 51 -2.03 6.56 1.86
N LEU A 52 -1.45 6.69 0.69
CA LEU A 52 -0.26 5.90 0.32
C LEU A 52 0.91 6.23 1.24
N ARG A 53 1.08 7.51 1.57
CA ARG A 53 2.13 7.91 2.48
C ARG A 53 1.95 7.29 3.86
N ARG A 54 0.73 7.26 4.36
CA ARG A 54 0.45 6.63 5.65
C ARG A 54 0.75 5.14 5.61
N LEU A 55 0.45 4.48 4.52
CA LEU A 55 0.77 3.06 4.35
C LEU A 55 2.27 2.83 4.27
N GLU A 56 3.00 3.74 3.60
CA GLU A 56 4.45 3.67 3.57
C GLU A 56 5.05 3.86 4.96
N ASP A 57 4.55 4.83 5.71
CA ASP A 57 5.02 5.11 7.07
C ASP A 57 4.78 3.93 7.99
N ALA A 58 3.72 3.19 7.77
CA ALA A 58 3.42 1.99 8.54
C ALA A 58 4.20 0.75 8.06
N GLY A 59 4.98 0.88 7.00
CA GLY A 59 5.78 -0.22 6.48
C GLY A 59 5.00 -1.23 5.67
N LEU A 60 3.77 -0.89 5.26
CA LEU A 60 2.90 -1.80 4.52
C LEU A 60 3.05 -1.68 3.01
N VAL A 61 3.53 -0.55 2.54
CA VAL A 61 3.65 -0.23 1.12
C VAL A 61 5.02 0.39 0.88
N ALA A 62 5.61 0.08 -0.26
CA ALA A 62 6.84 0.71 -0.73
C ALA A 62 6.56 1.40 -2.06
N SER A 63 7.28 2.48 -2.32
CA SER A 63 7.19 3.18 -3.58
C SER A 63 8.52 3.12 -4.32
N GLU A 64 8.45 3.19 -5.62
CA GLU A 64 9.62 3.18 -6.48
C GLU A 64 9.35 4.07 -7.68
N THR A 65 10.33 4.84 -8.08
CA THR A 65 10.22 5.66 -9.27
C THR A 65 10.81 4.90 -10.45
N ARG A 66 10.04 4.76 -11.51
CA ARG A 66 10.46 4.06 -12.72
C ARG A 66 10.39 4.97 -13.92
N ARG A 67 11.37 4.84 -14.80
CA ARG A 67 11.31 5.47 -16.09
C ARG A 67 10.68 4.52 -17.07
N GLY A 68 9.71 5.03 -17.82
CA GLY A 68 9.11 4.25 -18.88
C GLY A 68 10.05 4.08 -20.07
N PRO A 69 9.68 3.25 -21.04
CA PRO A 69 10.49 3.03 -22.23
C PRO A 69 10.52 4.24 -23.17
N THR A 70 9.59 5.18 -22.98
CA THR A 70 9.53 6.40 -23.81
C THR A 70 10.06 7.57 -23.00
N VAL A 71 10.54 8.59 -23.72
CA VAL A 71 10.96 9.83 -23.10
C VAL A 71 9.75 10.46 -22.42
N GLY A 72 9.82 10.68 -21.12
CA GLY A 72 8.73 11.24 -20.38
C GLY A 72 9.04 11.33 -18.91
N ARG A 73 8.04 11.72 -18.13
CA ARG A 73 8.18 11.85 -16.69
C ARG A 73 8.34 10.49 -16.04
N PRO A 74 9.23 10.37 -15.04
CA PRO A 74 9.28 9.16 -14.25
C PRO A 74 7.94 8.89 -13.59
N GLN A 75 7.60 7.64 -13.50
CA GLN A 75 6.35 7.22 -12.90
C GLN A 75 6.61 6.59 -11.55
N THR A 76 5.84 6.98 -10.55
CA THR A 76 5.90 6.35 -9.23
C THR A 76 4.96 5.15 -9.20
N VAL A 77 5.49 4.03 -8.77
CA VAL A 77 4.71 2.81 -8.61
C VAL A 77 4.77 2.36 -7.16
N TYR A 78 3.75 1.67 -6.72
CA TYR A 78 3.58 1.23 -5.34
C TYR A 78 3.37 -0.28 -5.29
N SER A 79 3.90 -0.89 -4.26
CA SER A 79 3.72 -2.33 -4.05
C SER A 79 3.54 -2.63 -2.57
N ALA A 80 2.80 -3.69 -2.27
CA ALA A 80 2.66 -4.16 -0.91
C ALA A 80 3.98 -4.75 -0.45
N VAL A 81 4.37 -4.41 0.76
CA VAL A 81 5.60 -4.95 1.35
C VAL A 81 5.30 -6.33 1.89
N ASP A 82 6.17 -7.28 1.53
CA ASP A 82 6.10 -8.60 2.12
C ASP A 82 6.80 -8.56 3.47
N VAL A 83 6.01 -8.62 4.52
CA VAL A 83 6.53 -8.62 5.88
C VAL A 83 6.75 -10.03 6.43
N GLU A 84 6.51 -11.04 5.62
CA GLU A 84 6.75 -12.41 5.99
C GLU A 84 8.26 -12.63 6.14
N GLY A 85 8.69 -13.23 7.19
CA GLY A 85 10.12 -13.42 7.44
C GLY A 85 10.75 -12.35 8.30
N ARG A 86 10.00 -11.28 8.58
CA ARG A 86 10.41 -10.33 9.58
C ARG A 86 9.55 -10.52 10.78
N GLU A 87 9.42 -10.34 11.76
CA GLU A 87 8.39 -10.40 12.78
C GLU A 87 7.03 -9.93 12.24
N GLY A 88 6.86 -10.08 10.95
CA GLY A 88 5.69 -9.58 10.25
C GLY A 88 4.51 -10.52 10.20
N ARG A 89 4.62 -11.68 10.84
CA ARG A 89 3.51 -12.63 10.88
C ARG A 89 2.24 -12.01 11.41
N ASP A 90 2.39 -11.21 12.47
CA ASP A 90 1.24 -10.60 13.11
C ASP A 90 0.58 -9.58 12.20
N TYR A 91 1.40 -8.83 11.44
CA TYR A 91 0.88 -7.87 10.49
C TYR A 91 0.13 -8.56 9.38
N ARG A 92 0.69 -9.65 8.85
CA ARG A 92 0.04 -10.39 7.79
C ARG A 92 -1.27 -11.01 8.28
N LEU A 93 -1.24 -11.63 9.44
CA LEU A 93 -2.43 -12.21 10.03
C LEU A 93 -3.50 -11.16 10.25
N LEU A 94 -3.11 -10.00 10.75
CA LEU A 94 -4.02 -8.89 10.98
C LEU A 94 -4.64 -8.43 9.68
N ALA A 95 -3.83 -8.25 8.64
CA ALA A 95 -4.33 -7.83 7.33
C ALA A 95 -5.30 -8.87 6.76
N ASP A 96 -4.99 -10.14 6.92
CA ASP A 96 -5.85 -11.21 6.43
C ASP A 96 -7.18 -11.24 7.19
N ILE A 97 -7.16 -11.00 8.49
CA ILE A 97 -8.37 -10.90 9.29
C ILE A 97 -9.23 -9.75 8.81
N LEU A 98 -8.61 -8.59 8.57
CA LEU A 98 -9.34 -7.42 8.09
C LEU A 98 -9.95 -7.67 6.70
N VAL A 99 -9.24 -8.36 5.83
CA VAL A 99 -9.77 -8.76 4.53
C VAL A 99 -10.98 -9.68 4.71
N SER A 100 -10.91 -10.61 5.66
CA SER A 100 -11.99 -11.56 5.89
C SER A 100 -13.25 -10.92 6.43
N LEU A 101 -13.13 -9.80 7.12
CA LEU A 101 -14.26 -9.11 7.71
C LEU A 101 -15.06 -8.28 6.69
N LEU A 102 -14.53 -8.09 5.52
CA LEU A 102 -15.22 -7.38 4.45
C LEU A 102 -15.89 -8.35 3.49
#